data_f4e59d74313643d7c6d15773de518abd
#
_entry.id   f4e59d74313643d7c6d15773de518abd
#
_cell.length_a   1.000
_cell.length_b   1.000
_cell.length_c   1.000
_cell.angle_alpha   90.00
_cell.angle_beta   90.00
_cell.angle_gamma   90.00
#
_symmetry.space_group_name_H-M   'P 1'
#
loop_
_entity.id
_entity.type
_entity.pdbx_description
1 polymer ?
#
loop_
_entity_poly.entity_id
_entity_poly.type
_entity_poly.pdbx_seq_one_letter_code
_entity_poly.pdbx_strand_id
1 'polypeptide(L)'
;PPGITINSATLDFNFPSGSFDDPNVNIYCEDVDDGTALTTTTNDISGRTLTTANTTWNAGGIGTGTKTSPSFASSVQEVIDRGGWGSGNDLNVIAVGNTGSAFRVSTWDSTNPEAEITIDYTPPASSGATVKAMYYARLRGM
;
A
#
# COMPACT_ATOMS: atom_id res chain seq x y z
N PRO A 1 -13.55 -0.42 -11.09
CA PRO A 1 -14.68 0.22 -11.79
C PRO A 1 -14.16 1.35 -12.68
N PRO A 2 -14.53 1.36 -13.96
CA PRO A 2 -14.00 2.35 -14.90
C PRO A 2 -14.35 3.78 -14.47
N GLY A 3 -13.36 4.68 -14.55
CA GLY A 3 -13.53 6.11 -14.28
C GLY A 3 -13.25 6.55 -12.83
N ILE A 4 -12.78 5.68 -11.95
CA ILE A 4 -12.21 6.10 -10.66
C ILE A 4 -10.83 6.70 -10.89
N THR A 5 -10.53 7.81 -10.25
CA THR A 5 -9.18 8.41 -10.24
C THR A 5 -8.63 8.37 -8.83
N ILE A 6 -7.47 7.74 -8.65
CA ILE A 6 -6.75 7.72 -7.38
C ILE A 6 -5.94 9.01 -7.26
N ASN A 7 -6.30 9.86 -6.32
CA ASN A 7 -5.63 11.15 -6.09
C ASN A 7 -4.36 10.97 -5.25
N SER A 8 -4.44 10.13 -4.20
CA SER A 8 -3.30 9.74 -3.39
C SER A 8 -3.51 8.37 -2.76
N ALA A 9 -2.41 7.67 -2.48
CA ALA A 9 -2.38 6.46 -1.69
C ALA A 9 -1.10 6.48 -0.85
N THR A 10 -1.21 6.38 0.46
CA THR A 10 -0.08 6.41 1.39
C THR A 10 -0.16 5.28 2.40
N LEU A 11 0.99 4.85 2.89
CA LEU A 11 1.14 3.91 4.00
C LEU A 11 1.68 4.64 5.22
N ASP A 12 1.02 4.48 6.35
CA ASP A 12 1.53 4.87 7.64
C ASP A 12 2.11 3.63 8.34
N PHE A 13 3.40 3.70 8.68
CA PHE A 13 4.07 2.70 9.48
C PHE A 13 4.52 3.27 10.82
N ASN A 14 4.37 2.50 11.90
CA ASN A 14 4.98 2.83 13.17
C ASN A 14 6.37 2.19 13.27
N PHE A 15 7.39 3.02 13.45
CA PHE A 15 8.78 2.64 13.64
C PHE A 15 9.07 2.58 15.16
N PRO A 16 9.22 1.38 15.75
CA PRO A 16 9.46 1.24 17.18
C PRO A 16 10.86 1.71 17.55
N SER A 17 11.05 2.03 18.83
CA SER A 17 12.36 2.38 19.39
C SER A 17 13.42 1.31 19.10
N GLY A 18 14.60 1.73 18.70
CA GLY A 18 15.70 0.83 18.30
C GLY A 18 15.55 0.21 16.90
N SER A 19 14.67 0.76 16.09
CA SER A 19 14.58 0.42 14.66
C SER A 19 15.80 0.94 13.92
N PHE A 20 16.18 0.21 12.87
CA PHE A 20 17.01 0.78 11.81
C PHE A 20 16.10 1.68 10.97
N ASP A 21 16.53 2.89 10.69
CA ASP A 21 15.66 3.98 10.26
C ASP A 21 15.87 4.34 8.78
N ASP A 22 16.25 3.38 7.96
CA ASP A 22 16.60 3.60 6.57
C ASP A 22 15.69 2.83 5.62
N PRO A 23 14.40 3.18 5.50
CA PRO A 23 13.59 2.62 4.44
C PRO A 23 14.15 3.09 3.09
N ASN A 24 14.58 2.13 2.30
CA ASN A 24 14.95 2.31 0.91
C ASN A 24 14.27 1.20 0.12
N VAL A 25 13.01 1.43 -0.21
CA VAL A 25 12.13 0.45 -0.82
C VAL A 25 11.40 1.04 -2.01
N ASN A 26 10.97 0.18 -2.92
CA ASN A 26 9.96 0.52 -3.92
C ASN A 26 8.63 -0.08 -3.49
N ILE A 27 7.59 0.73 -3.48
CA ILE A 27 6.22 0.34 -3.11
C ILE A 27 5.47 0.03 -4.39
N TYR A 28 4.95 -1.19 -4.48
CA TYR A 28 4.14 -1.72 -5.57
C TYR A 28 2.77 -2.16 -5.04
N CYS A 29 1.83 -2.39 -5.94
CA CYS A 29 0.70 -3.27 -5.69
C CYS A 29 0.91 -4.61 -6.39
N GLU A 30 0.21 -5.67 -5.94
CA GLU A 30 0.10 -6.90 -6.70
C GLU A 30 -0.80 -6.64 -7.92
N ASP A 31 -0.31 -7.00 -9.12
CA ASP A 31 -1.02 -6.78 -10.39
C ASP A 31 -2.04 -7.91 -10.67
N VAL A 32 -3.07 -7.97 -9.82
CA VAL A 32 -4.17 -8.94 -9.92
C VAL A 32 -5.51 -8.24 -9.71
N ASP A 33 -6.58 -8.88 -10.16
CA ASP A 33 -7.94 -8.33 -9.98
C ASP A 33 -8.42 -8.44 -8.53
N ASP A 34 -8.01 -9.50 -7.80
CA ASP A 34 -8.36 -9.74 -6.42
C ASP A 34 -7.16 -10.36 -5.68
N GLY A 35 -6.61 -9.64 -4.75
CA GLY A 35 -5.42 -10.03 -3.99
C GLY A 35 -5.74 -11.18 -3.03
N THR A 36 -4.99 -12.26 -3.09
CA THR A 36 -5.13 -13.35 -2.12
C THR A 36 -4.31 -13.10 -0.87
N ALA A 37 -4.79 -13.60 0.26
CA ALA A 37 -4.06 -13.55 1.53
C ALA A 37 -2.66 -14.14 1.40
N LEU A 38 -1.71 -13.56 2.16
CA LEU A 38 -0.35 -14.08 2.24
C LEU A 38 -0.34 -15.41 3.00
N THR A 39 0.46 -16.34 2.54
CA THR A 39 0.62 -17.68 3.12
C THR A 39 2.03 -17.89 3.64
N THR A 40 2.27 -19.02 4.32
CA THR A 40 3.61 -19.44 4.74
C THR A 40 4.36 -20.21 3.65
N THR A 41 3.83 -20.28 2.45
CA THR A 41 4.47 -20.95 1.32
C THR A 41 5.76 -20.22 0.91
N THR A 42 6.81 -20.97 0.65
CA THR A 42 8.09 -20.40 0.20
C THR A 42 7.90 -19.58 -1.08
N ASN A 43 8.45 -18.37 -1.10
CA ASN A 43 8.36 -17.41 -2.20
C ASN A 43 6.95 -16.86 -2.47
N ASP A 44 6.01 -16.97 -1.55
CA ASP A 44 4.67 -16.43 -1.76
C ASP A 44 4.70 -14.94 -2.13
N ILE A 45 5.44 -14.11 -1.38
CA ILE A 45 5.54 -12.67 -1.68
C ILE A 45 6.39 -12.43 -2.92
N SER A 46 7.57 -13.06 -3.02
CA SER A 46 8.51 -12.82 -4.12
C SER A 46 8.07 -13.40 -5.45
N GLY A 47 7.12 -14.32 -5.46
CA GLY A 47 6.53 -14.92 -6.66
C GLY A 47 5.34 -14.16 -7.21
N ARG A 48 4.85 -13.11 -6.54
CA ARG A 48 3.70 -12.33 -6.98
C ARG A 48 4.05 -11.40 -8.12
N THR A 49 3.13 -11.21 -9.04
CA THR A 49 3.29 -10.23 -10.13
C THR A 49 3.06 -8.84 -9.57
N LEU A 50 4.01 -7.95 -9.80
CA LEU A 50 3.94 -6.56 -9.31
C LEU A 50 3.47 -5.62 -10.42
N THR A 51 2.80 -4.54 -10.03
CA THR A 51 2.48 -3.43 -10.93
C THR A 51 3.75 -2.88 -11.58
N THR A 52 3.62 -2.36 -12.79
CA THR A 52 4.72 -1.64 -13.47
C THR A 52 5.01 -0.31 -12.77
N ALA A 53 3.95 0.39 -12.37
CA ALA A 53 4.06 1.59 -11.57
C ALA A 53 4.54 1.25 -10.16
N ASN A 54 5.42 2.09 -9.62
CA ASN A 54 5.89 2.00 -8.26
C ASN A 54 6.31 3.38 -7.74
N THR A 55 6.52 3.46 -6.43
CA THR A 55 7.02 4.68 -5.78
C THR A 55 8.19 4.32 -4.88
N THR A 56 9.32 5.00 -5.07
CA THR A 56 10.48 4.83 -4.19
C THR A 56 10.27 5.60 -2.90
N TRP A 57 10.41 4.93 -1.77
CA TRP A 57 10.53 5.54 -0.46
C TRP A 57 11.96 5.36 0.04
N ASN A 58 12.74 6.44 -0.09
CA ASN A 58 14.11 6.51 0.38
C ASN A 58 14.20 7.64 1.41
N ALA A 59 14.17 7.30 2.67
CA ALA A 59 14.15 8.24 3.78
C ALA A 59 15.08 7.79 4.89
N GLY A 60 16.38 7.90 4.66
CA GLY A 60 17.40 7.59 5.66
C GLY A 60 17.23 8.44 6.92
N GLY A 61 17.42 7.84 8.10
CA GLY A 61 17.33 8.52 9.39
C GLY A 61 15.94 9.01 9.74
N ILE A 62 14.89 8.30 9.32
CA ILE A 62 13.48 8.73 9.48
C ILE A 62 13.05 8.84 10.95
N GLY A 63 13.74 8.16 11.89
CA GLY A 63 13.46 8.15 13.32
C GLY A 63 12.25 7.32 13.71
N THR A 64 11.92 7.32 15.01
CA THR A 64 10.82 6.52 15.59
C THR A 64 9.45 7.18 15.41
N GLY A 65 8.40 6.42 15.72
CA GLY A 65 7.00 6.87 15.64
C GLY A 65 6.37 6.62 14.27
N THR A 66 5.14 7.09 14.11
CA THR A 66 4.41 6.92 12.85
C THR A 66 4.98 7.80 11.74
N LYS A 67 5.23 7.21 10.60
CA LYS A 67 5.76 7.86 9.40
C LYS A 67 4.93 7.47 8.19
N THR A 68 4.68 8.46 7.35
CA THR A 68 3.89 8.31 6.13
C THR A 68 4.81 8.15 4.92
N SER A 69 4.51 7.18 4.07
CA SER A 69 5.22 6.98 2.81
C SER A 69 4.91 8.11 1.79
N PRO A 70 5.73 8.28 0.76
CA PRO A 70 5.29 8.98 -0.44
C PRO A 70 4.05 8.31 -1.05
N SER A 71 3.26 9.08 -1.82
CA SER A 71 2.08 8.53 -2.49
C SER A 71 2.46 7.54 -3.59
N PHE A 72 1.84 6.35 -3.56
CA PHE A 72 1.93 5.32 -4.59
C PHE A 72 0.61 5.18 -5.38
N ALA A 73 -0.08 6.30 -5.58
CA ALA A 73 -1.36 6.37 -6.28
C ALA A 73 -1.34 5.70 -7.66
N SER A 74 -0.23 5.81 -8.40
CA SER A 74 -0.07 5.20 -9.72
C SER A 74 -0.13 3.67 -9.69
N SER A 75 0.44 3.04 -8.65
CA SER A 75 0.38 1.58 -8.48
C SER A 75 -1.05 1.13 -8.15
N VAL A 76 -1.74 1.88 -7.29
CA VAL A 76 -3.15 1.61 -6.98
C VAL A 76 -4.02 1.81 -8.22
N GLN A 77 -3.79 2.89 -8.98
CA GLN A 77 -4.55 3.17 -10.21
C GLN A 77 -4.41 2.04 -11.24
N GLU A 78 -3.19 1.50 -11.41
CA GLU A 78 -2.93 0.39 -12.33
C GLU A 78 -3.81 -0.84 -11.99
N VAL A 79 -3.96 -1.17 -10.71
CA VAL A 79 -4.84 -2.26 -10.27
C VAL A 79 -6.32 -1.91 -10.45
N ILE A 80 -6.74 -0.69 -10.07
CA ILE A 80 -8.14 -0.26 -10.19
C ILE A 80 -8.62 -0.21 -11.65
N ASP A 81 -7.72 0.07 -12.60
CA ASP A 81 -8.03 0.14 -14.03
C ASP A 81 -8.14 -1.25 -14.68
N ARG A 82 -7.84 -2.33 -13.96
CA ARG A 82 -8.02 -3.70 -14.45
C ARG A 82 -9.49 -4.01 -14.67
N GLY A 83 -9.78 -4.68 -15.76
CA GLY A 83 -11.16 -5.00 -16.14
C GLY A 83 -11.91 -5.94 -15.19
N GLY A 84 -11.19 -6.72 -14.39
CA GLY A 84 -11.73 -7.62 -13.39
C GLY A 84 -11.76 -7.05 -11.97
N TRP A 85 -11.20 -5.85 -11.73
CA TRP A 85 -11.27 -5.20 -10.43
C TRP A 85 -12.69 -4.76 -10.10
N GLY A 86 -13.13 -5.01 -8.88
CA GLY A 86 -14.49 -4.68 -8.41
C GLY A 86 -14.54 -4.34 -6.93
N SER A 87 -15.68 -3.81 -6.49
CA SER A 87 -15.91 -3.55 -5.07
C SER A 87 -15.93 -4.87 -4.29
N GLY A 88 -15.14 -4.90 -3.22
CA GLY A 88 -14.98 -6.08 -2.36
C GLY A 88 -13.74 -6.92 -2.68
N ASN A 89 -13.00 -6.59 -3.74
CA ASN A 89 -11.72 -7.22 -4.03
C ASN A 89 -10.62 -6.67 -3.10
N ASP A 90 -9.68 -7.52 -2.75
CA ASP A 90 -8.55 -7.19 -1.89
C ASP A 90 -7.39 -6.58 -2.69
N LEU A 91 -6.71 -5.59 -2.10
CA LEU A 91 -5.52 -4.95 -2.65
C LEU A 91 -4.30 -5.32 -1.82
N ASN A 92 -3.35 -6.03 -2.41
CA ASN A 92 -2.06 -6.31 -1.78
C ASN A 92 -1.03 -5.24 -2.13
N VAL A 93 -0.43 -4.64 -1.11
CA VAL A 93 0.68 -3.67 -1.26
C VAL A 93 1.98 -4.33 -0.84
N ILE A 94 2.98 -4.27 -1.69
CA ILE A 94 4.26 -4.96 -1.51
C ILE A 94 5.40 -3.96 -1.58
N ALA A 95 6.18 -3.88 -0.49
CA ALA A 95 7.40 -3.08 -0.43
C ALA A 95 8.61 -3.98 -0.71
N VAL A 96 9.33 -3.65 -1.78
CA VAL A 96 10.54 -4.38 -2.20
C VAL A 96 11.76 -3.56 -1.78
N GLY A 97 12.62 -4.16 -0.94
CA GLY A 97 13.84 -3.52 -0.46
C GLY A 97 14.85 -3.28 -1.58
N ASN A 98 15.41 -2.09 -1.62
CA ASN A 98 16.59 -1.76 -2.42
C ASN A 98 17.87 -2.07 -1.64
N THR A 99 19.03 -1.98 -2.30
CA THR A 99 20.33 -2.23 -1.67
C THR A 99 20.53 -1.30 -0.45
N GLY A 100 20.94 -1.87 0.67
CA GLY A 100 21.22 -1.13 1.91
C GLY A 100 19.98 -0.78 2.73
N SER A 101 18.80 -1.22 2.34
CA SER A 101 17.60 -1.00 3.13
C SER A 101 17.58 -1.88 4.38
N ALA A 102 17.38 -1.27 5.54
CA ALA A 102 17.15 -1.98 6.79
C ALA A 102 16.21 -1.16 7.67
N PHE A 103 15.02 -1.67 7.93
CA PHE A 103 14.08 -1.03 8.86
C PHE A 103 13.16 -2.06 9.49
N ARG A 104 12.56 -1.70 10.60
CA ARG A 104 11.55 -2.49 11.30
C ARG A 104 10.31 -1.64 11.49
N VAL A 105 9.17 -2.25 11.30
CA VAL A 105 7.86 -1.65 11.56
C VAL A 105 7.09 -2.48 12.57
N SER A 106 6.17 -1.85 13.28
CA SER A 106 5.22 -2.54 14.13
C SER A 106 4.27 -3.36 13.28
N THR A 107 4.01 -4.58 13.72
CA THR A 107 3.08 -5.52 13.08
C THR A 107 1.73 -5.51 13.78
N TRP A 108 0.76 -6.19 13.20
CA TRP A 108 -0.58 -6.39 13.75
C TRP A 108 -0.62 -6.82 15.23
N ASP A 109 0.29 -7.72 15.63
CA ASP A 109 0.33 -8.27 17.00
C ASP A 109 1.04 -7.35 17.99
N SER A 110 1.52 -6.18 17.57
CA SER A 110 2.20 -5.25 18.46
C SER A 110 1.21 -4.40 19.25
N THR A 111 1.67 -3.86 20.38
CA THR A 111 0.90 -2.85 21.16
C THR A 111 1.00 -1.45 20.55
N ASN A 112 1.81 -1.26 19.51
CA ASN A 112 1.94 -0.02 18.78
C ASN A 112 0.88 0.08 17.68
N PRO A 113 0.65 1.26 17.11
CA PRO A 113 -0.24 1.42 15.96
C PRO A 113 0.15 0.48 14.82
N GLU A 114 -0.85 -0.15 14.24
CA GLU A 114 -0.73 -1.01 13.05
C GLU A 114 -0.34 -0.18 11.81
N ALA A 115 0.09 -0.87 10.75
CA ALA A 115 0.20 -0.25 9.44
C ALA A 115 -1.20 0.13 8.93
N GLU A 116 -1.31 1.34 8.40
CA GLU A 116 -2.56 1.87 7.86
C GLU A 116 -2.33 2.34 6.41
N ILE A 117 -3.29 2.04 5.53
CA ILE A 117 -3.33 2.59 4.18
C ILE A 117 -4.43 3.65 4.10
N THR A 118 -4.06 4.83 3.58
CA THR A 118 -5.01 5.90 3.25
C THR A 118 -5.07 6.08 1.75
N ILE A 119 -6.28 5.94 1.16
CA ILE A 119 -6.51 6.16 -0.26
C ILE A 119 -7.54 7.28 -0.42
N ASP A 120 -7.15 8.37 -1.11
CA ASP A 120 -8.04 9.41 -1.58
C ASP A 120 -8.33 9.20 -3.07
N TYR A 121 -9.60 9.21 -3.44
CA TYR A 121 -10.01 8.98 -4.82
C TYR A 121 -11.19 9.86 -5.24
N THR A 122 -11.29 10.10 -6.52
CA THR A 122 -12.44 10.73 -7.17
C THR A 122 -13.27 9.64 -7.85
N PRO A 123 -14.53 9.44 -7.45
CA PRO A 123 -15.41 8.48 -8.12
C PRO A 123 -15.67 8.92 -9.58
N PRO A 124 -16.07 7.98 -10.45
CA PRO A 124 -16.47 8.33 -11.81
C PRO A 124 -17.59 9.37 -11.77
N ALA A 125 -17.55 10.31 -12.67
CA ALA A 125 -18.64 11.29 -12.81
C ALA A 125 -19.95 10.54 -13.05
N SER A 126 -20.75 10.41 -11.99
CA SER A 126 -22.15 10.03 -12.19
C SER A 126 -22.83 11.21 -12.91
N SER A 127 -23.66 10.92 -13.88
CA SER A 127 -24.47 11.96 -14.53
C SER A 127 -25.35 12.65 -13.48
N GLY A 128 -24.78 13.57 -12.70
CA GLY A 128 -25.52 14.44 -11.80
C GLY A 128 -25.09 14.57 -10.33
N ALA A 129 -24.03 13.94 -9.84
CA ALA A 129 -23.60 14.14 -8.44
C ALA A 129 -22.09 14.01 -8.24
N THR A 130 -21.47 15.02 -7.61
CA THR A 130 -20.08 14.93 -7.13
C THR A 130 -20.09 14.42 -5.69
N VAL A 131 -19.60 13.22 -5.45
CA VAL A 131 -19.40 12.67 -4.10
C VAL A 131 -17.91 12.56 -3.84
N LYS A 132 -17.39 13.30 -2.84
CA LYS A 132 -16.08 13.05 -2.27
C LYS A 132 -16.24 11.99 -1.19
N ALA A 133 -15.65 10.82 -1.36
CA ALA A 133 -15.60 9.79 -0.33
C ALA A 133 -14.14 9.53 0.07
N MET A 134 -13.87 9.58 1.38
CA MET A 134 -12.61 9.08 1.96
C MET A 134 -12.86 7.65 2.45
N TYR A 135 -12.02 6.72 2.01
CA TYR A 135 -12.03 5.35 2.51
C TYR A 135 -10.77 5.08 3.32
N TYR A 136 -10.96 4.56 4.53
CA TYR A 136 -9.89 3.99 5.34
C TYR A 136 -9.98 2.47 5.18
N ALA A 137 -9.00 1.87 4.53
CA ALA A 137 -8.84 0.43 4.50
C ALA A 137 -7.96 0.01 5.68
N ARG A 138 -8.53 -0.73 6.63
CA ARG A 138 -7.78 -1.34 7.73
C ARG A 138 -7.26 -2.67 7.24
N LEU A 139 -5.94 -2.79 7.06
CA LEU A 139 -5.30 -4.07 6.76
C LEU A 139 -5.44 -4.96 8.00
N ARG A 140 -6.31 -5.97 7.95
CA ARG A 140 -6.36 -7.04 8.94
C ARG A 140 -5.32 -8.08 8.51
N GLY A 141 -4.19 -8.10 9.24
CA GLY A 141 -3.29 -9.24 9.20
C GLY A 141 -4.03 -10.49 9.70
N MET A 142 -3.83 -11.60 9.01
CA MET A 142 -4.17 -12.92 9.53
C MET A 142 -3.03 -13.44 10.40
#